data_d17cd45d430496095066d44f7c415f4b
#
_entry.id   d17cd45d430496095066d44f7c415f4b
#
_cell.length_a   1.000
_cell.length_b   1.000
_cell.length_c   1.000
_cell.angle_alpha   90.00
_cell.angle_beta   90.00
_cell.angle_gamma   90.00
#
_symmetry.space_group_name_H-M   'P 1'
#
loop_
_entity.id
_entity.type
_entity.pdbx_description
1 polymer ?
#
loop_
_entity_poly.entity_id
_entity_poly.type
_entity_poly.pdbx_seq_one_letter_code
_entity_poly.pdbx_strand_id
1 'polypeptide(L)'
;MFIPLKSTQASCPEGNRYLDLAKKSGSQQDFSQAVTWLERSVESCDSYDAWHLMGMAQQKQRNLKEALNAYSQATELAPNDQSAAISIARYGQTLALNGQRYEALTMLERAMDMHPNPPSWIQNTAKQIDLNIVDQPISRESIKRSLSTQEFGLLANVRSKTKDGSKSETVSSRIRIPINFEYDSINLDELTQKNLAQLGAVLSEDKYRDRTFTLIGHTDVRGTTQYNHNLSESRAEAIEQELVENFPELKGRLKIKGAGESSPKYKGQKISEDEHRLNRRLEVFIN
;
A
#
# COMPACT_ATOMS: atom_id res chain seq x y z
N MET A 1 -18.96 -31.20 -15.49
CA MET A 1 -17.69 -30.66 -16.00
C MET A 1 -16.78 -30.47 -14.80
N PHE A 2 -15.88 -31.43 -14.56
CA PHE A 2 -15.00 -31.43 -13.40
C PHE A 2 -13.88 -30.42 -13.64
N ILE A 3 -13.82 -29.36 -12.80
CA ILE A 3 -12.65 -28.49 -12.70
C ILE A 3 -11.62 -29.25 -11.86
N PRO A 4 -10.44 -29.60 -12.37
CA PRO A 4 -9.45 -30.28 -11.57
C PRO A 4 -8.96 -29.29 -10.46
N LEU A 5 -9.08 -29.72 -9.21
CA LEU A 5 -8.40 -29.14 -8.07
C LEU A 5 -6.90 -29.06 -8.40
N LYS A 6 -6.33 -27.84 -8.43
CA LYS A 6 -4.88 -27.65 -8.53
C LYS A 6 -4.21 -28.41 -7.38
N SER A 7 -3.48 -29.44 -7.73
CA SER A 7 -2.74 -30.29 -6.79
C SER A 7 -1.65 -29.48 -6.10
N THR A 8 -1.47 -29.70 -4.80
CA THR A 8 -0.26 -29.44 -4.02
C THR A 8 1.00 -29.60 -4.87
N GLN A 9 1.93 -28.62 -4.80
CA GLN A 9 3.21 -28.55 -5.53
C GLN A 9 3.86 -29.94 -5.75
N ALA A 10 3.44 -30.63 -6.77
CA ALA A 10 4.17 -31.76 -7.30
C ALA A 10 5.49 -31.20 -7.88
N SER A 11 6.59 -31.89 -7.67
CA SER A 11 7.89 -31.53 -8.24
C SER A 11 7.72 -31.22 -9.73
N CYS A 12 8.11 -30.02 -10.15
CA CYS A 12 8.02 -29.57 -11.52
C CYS A 12 9.44 -29.44 -12.11
N PRO A 13 10.06 -30.57 -12.47
CA PRO A 13 11.48 -30.61 -12.83
C PRO A 13 11.83 -29.74 -14.02
N GLU A 14 10.92 -29.66 -15.01
CA GLU A 14 11.14 -28.87 -16.21
C GLU A 14 10.99 -27.36 -15.92
N GLY A 15 9.97 -26.95 -15.21
CA GLY A 15 9.80 -25.56 -14.77
C GLY A 15 10.98 -25.09 -13.91
N ASN A 16 11.47 -25.92 -12.98
CA ASN A 16 12.64 -25.61 -12.16
C ASN A 16 13.92 -25.50 -12.99
N ARG A 17 14.09 -26.33 -14.01
CA ARG A 17 15.24 -26.21 -14.94
C ARG A 17 15.23 -24.86 -15.67
N TYR A 18 14.09 -24.43 -16.17
CA TYR A 18 13.97 -23.12 -16.81
C TYR A 18 14.16 -21.97 -15.84
N LEU A 19 13.69 -22.12 -14.59
CA LEU A 19 13.91 -21.15 -13.51
C LEU A 19 15.42 -20.98 -13.22
N ASP A 20 16.19 -22.04 -13.18
CA ASP A 20 17.63 -21.99 -12.95
C ASP A 20 18.39 -21.36 -14.14
N LEU A 21 17.94 -21.62 -15.38
CA LEU A 21 18.47 -20.93 -16.56
C LEU A 21 18.19 -19.43 -16.51
N ALA A 22 17.00 -19.04 -16.08
CA ALA A 22 16.62 -17.65 -15.90
C ALA A 22 17.47 -16.95 -14.82
N LYS A 23 17.69 -17.59 -13.69
CA LYS A 23 18.59 -17.08 -12.62
C LYS A 23 20.00 -16.84 -13.16
N LYS A 24 20.52 -17.78 -13.96
CA LYS A 24 21.82 -17.65 -14.59
C LYS A 24 21.89 -16.47 -15.54
N SER A 25 20.91 -16.33 -16.45
CA SER A 25 20.83 -15.19 -17.38
C SER A 25 20.70 -13.86 -16.63
N GLY A 26 19.85 -13.81 -15.58
CA GLY A 26 19.69 -12.63 -14.72
C GLY A 26 20.98 -12.21 -14.01
N SER A 27 21.79 -13.18 -13.54
CA SER A 27 23.11 -12.91 -12.93
C SER A 27 24.11 -12.34 -13.92
N GLN A 28 23.97 -12.64 -15.20
CA GLN A 28 24.73 -12.09 -16.31
C GLN A 28 24.16 -10.78 -16.86
N GLN A 29 23.11 -10.25 -16.21
CA GLN A 29 22.35 -9.06 -16.63
C GLN A 29 21.66 -9.20 -18.00
N ASP A 30 21.55 -10.41 -18.55
CA ASP A 30 20.74 -10.68 -19.74
C ASP A 30 19.28 -10.89 -19.33
N PHE A 31 18.59 -9.77 -19.05
CA PHE A 31 17.20 -9.80 -18.61
C PHE A 31 16.24 -10.23 -19.72
N SER A 32 16.61 -10.05 -20.99
CA SER A 32 15.79 -10.52 -22.11
C SER A 32 15.75 -12.03 -22.17
N GLN A 33 16.93 -12.65 -22.10
CA GLN A 33 17.02 -14.13 -22.06
C GLN A 33 16.41 -14.70 -20.77
N ALA A 34 16.53 -13.97 -19.63
CA ALA A 34 15.91 -14.38 -18.40
C ALA A 34 14.37 -14.42 -18.53
N VAL A 35 13.74 -13.41 -19.15
CA VAL A 35 12.29 -13.39 -19.44
C VAL A 35 11.89 -14.58 -20.27
N THR A 36 12.62 -14.88 -21.37
CA THR A 36 12.32 -16.04 -22.22
C THR A 36 12.32 -17.37 -21.45
N TRP A 37 13.28 -17.57 -20.52
CA TRP A 37 13.31 -18.76 -19.68
C TRP A 37 12.20 -18.76 -18.64
N LEU A 38 11.84 -17.60 -18.09
CA LEU A 38 10.75 -17.48 -17.11
C LEU A 38 9.39 -17.75 -17.74
N GLU A 39 9.15 -17.33 -18.98
CA GLU A 39 7.94 -17.67 -19.75
C GLU A 39 7.80 -19.21 -19.86
N ARG A 40 8.85 -19.91 -20.25
CA ARG A 40 8.85 -21.37 -20.29
C ARG A 40 8.68 -22.02 -18.93
N SER A 41 9.23 -21.37 -17.88
CA SER A 41 9.08 -21.85 -16.50
C SER A 41 7.62 -21.80 -16.06
N VAL A 42 6.93 -20.68 -16.26
CA VAL A 42 5.51 -20.51 -15.85
C VAL A 42 4.57 -21.33 -16.74
N GLU A 43 4.88 -21.52 -18.02
CA GLU A 43 4.13 -22.42 -18.92
C GLU A 43 4.21 -23.87 -18.43
N SER A 44 5.38 -24.31 -17.98
CA SER A 44 5.58 -25.68 -17.46
C SER A 44 5.04 -25.82 -16.04
N CYS A 45 5.17 -24.79 -15.20
CA CYS A 45 4.81 -24.81 -13.80
C CYS A 45 4.61 -23.40 -13.24
N ASP A 46 3.37 -23.10 -12.95
CA ASP A 46 2.98 -21.84 -12.35
C ASP A 46 3.50 -21.74 -10.91
N SER A 47 4.48 -20.88 -10.65
CA SER A 47 5.15 -20.78 -9.35
C SER A 47 5.43 -19.35 -8.92
N TYR A 48 5.41 -19.13 -7.60
CA TYR A 48 5.77 -17.85 -6.99
C TYR A 48 7.14 -17.35 -7.47
N ASP A 49 8.16 -18.20 -7.41
CA ASP A 49 9.54 -17.82 -7.74
C ASP A 49 9.69 -17.39 -9.20
N ALA A 50 9.04 -18.09 -10.13
CA ALA A 50 9.09 -17.77 -11.54
C ALA A 50 8.44 -16.42 -11.82
N TRP A 51 7.25 -16.16 -11.29
CA TRP A 51 6.56 -14.88 -11.45
C TRP A 51 7.28 -13.74 -10.74
N HIS A 52 7.82 -13.98 -9.54
CA HIS A 52 8.57 -12.94 -8.83
C HIS A 52 9.83 -12.52 -9.60
N LEU A 53 10.60 -13.48 -10.11
CA LEU A 53 11.77 -13.20 -10.95
C LEU A 53 11.40 -12.59 -12.30
N MET A 54 10.26 -12.99 -12.90
CA MET A 54 9.70 -12.35 -14.09
C MET A 54 9.47 -10.85 -13.85
N GLY A 55 8.81 -10.50 -12.75
CA GLY A 55 8.60 -9.10 -12.36
C GLY A 55 9.92 -8.33 -12.23
N MET A 56 10.93 -8.96 -11.61
CA MET A 56 12.27 -8.34 -11.48
C MET A 56 12.94 -8.12 -12.85
N ALA A 57 12.91 -9.10 -13.75
CA ALA A 57 13.52 -9.00 -15.08
C ALA A 57 12.81 -7.95 -15.94
N GLN A 58 11.50 -7.94 -15.95
CA GLN A 58 10.68 -6.95 -16.67
C GLN A 58 10.91 -5.51 -16.13
N GLN A 59 11.00 -5.36 -14.79
CA GLN A 59 11.28 -4.07 -14.16
C GLN A 59 12.67 -3.54 -14.59
N LYS A 60 13.68 -4.40 -14.66
CA LYS A 60 15.02 -4.04 -15.12
C LYS A 60 15.04 -3.57 -16.59
N GLN A 61 14.18 -4.14 -17.42
CA GLN A 61 14.01 -3.73 -18.82
C GLN A 61 13.08 -2.51 -19.00
N ARG A 62 12.53 -1.96 -17.93
CA ARG A 62 11.54 -0.89 -17.94
C ARG A 62 10.19 -1.27 -18.55
N ASN A 63 9.90 -2.54 -18.69
CA ASN A 63 8.58 -3.06 -19.07
C ASN A 63 7.67 -3.06 -17.85
N LEU A 64 7.28 -1.85 -17.40
CA LEU A 64 6.66 -1.65 -16.10
C LEU A 64 5.28 -2.30 -15.97
N LYS A 65 4.51 -2.35 -17.07
CA LYS A 65 3.18 -2.98 -17.09
C LYS A 65 3.29 -4.50 -16.89
N GLU A 66 4.21 -5.13 -17.59
CA GLU A 66 4.52 -6.55 -17.52
C GLU A 66 5.06 -6.91 -16.13
N ALA A 67 5.92 -6.05 -15.57
CA ALA A 67 6.42 -6.21 -14.21
C ALA A 67 5.31 -6.17 -13.16
N LEU A 68 4.36 -5.23 -13.26
CA LEU A 68 3.19 -5.14 -12.38
C LEU A 68 2.33 -6.41 -12.47
N ASN A 69 2.05 -6.90 -13.69
CA ASN A 69 1.31 -8.15 -13.88
C ASN A 69 2.03 -9.33 -13.22
N ALA A 70 3.33 -9.46 -13.44
CA ALA A 70 4.12 -10.56 -12.88
C ALA A 70 4.17 -10.54 -11.34
N TYR A 71 4.33 -9.37 -10.73
CA TYR A 71 4.28 -9.26 -9.27
C TYR A 71 2.88 -9.52 -8.70
N SER A 72 1.81 -9.21 -9.45
CA SER A 72 0.45 -9.59 -9.10
C SER A 72 0.29 -11.11 -9.01
N GLN A 73 0.70 -11.82 -10.07
CA GLN A 73 0.67 -13.28 -10.10
C GLN A 73 1.53 -13.90 -8.98
N ALA A 74 2.73 -13.35 -8.75
CA ALA A 74 3.57 -13.79 -7.65
C ALA A 74 2.87 -13.61 -6.28
N THR A 75 2.17 -12.50 -6.07
CA THR A 75 1.44 -12.27 -4.82
C THR A 75 0.35 -13.32 -4.58
N GLU A 76 -0.39 -13.70 -5.63
CA GLU A 76 -1.44 -14.72 -5.56
C GLU A 76 -0.90 -16.11 -5.25
N LEU A 77 0.30 -16.42 -5.76
CA LEU A 77 0.98 -17.71 -5.59
C LEU A 77 1.92 -17.77 -4.39
N ALA A 78 2.01 -16.69 -3.62
CA ALA A 78 2.95 -16.61 -2.51
C ALA A 78 2.71 -17.71 -1.47
N PRO A 79 3.76 -18.41 -1.03
CA PRO A 79 3.64 -19.52 -0.08
C PRO A 79 3.29 -19.07 1.34
N ASN A 80 3.54 -17.81 1.66
CA ASN A 80 3.28 -17.20 2.95
C ASN A 80 3.17 -15.66 2.85
N ASP A 81 2.72 -15.02 3.93
CA ASP A 81 2.52 -13.57 3.98
C ASP A 81 3.82 -12.76 3.77
N GLN A 82 4.96 -13.27 4.20
CA GLN A 82 6.25 -12.60 4.00
C GLN A 82 6.62 -12.54 2.51
N SER A 83 6.45 -13.66 1.79
CA SER A 83 6.70 -13.72 0.34
C SER A 83 5.72 -12.83 -0.43
N ALA A 84 4.44 -12.83 -0.03
CA ALA A 84 3.43 -11.93 -0.59
C ALA A 84 3.82 -10.47 -0.36
N ALA A 85 4.23 -10.10 0.86
CA ALA A 85 4.67 -8.76 1.21
C ALA A 85 5.85 -8.28 0.35
N ILE A 86 6.83 -9.15 0.08
CA ILE A 86 7.96 -8.81 -0.80
C ILE A 86 7.49 -8.51 -2.22
N SER A 87 6.58 -9.32 -2.78
CA SER A 87 6.04 -9.09 -4.13
C SER A 87 5.18 -7.82 -4.19
N ILE A 88 4.36 -7.56 -3.17
CA ILE A 88 3.59 -6.32 -3.02
C ILE A 88 4.52 -5.10 -2.95
N ALA A 89 5.62 -5.19 -2.18
CA ALA A 89 6.60 -4.10 -2.10
C ALA A 89 7.28 -3.83 -3.45
N ARG A 90 7.63 -4.88 -4.21
CA ARG A 90 8.17 -4.75 -5.57
C ARG A 90 7.15 -4.17 -6.55
N TYR A 91 5.88 -4.58 -6.42
CA TYR A 91 4.77 -3.97 -7.15
C TYR A 91 4.70 -2.47 -6.87
N GLY A 92 4.71 -2.07 -5.58
CA GLY A 92 4.74 -0.67 -5.16
C GLY A 92 5.95 0.09 -5.71
N GLN A 93 7.15 -0.50 -5.66
CA GLN A 93 8.33 0.11 -6.27
C GLN A 93 8.16 0.32 -7.78
N THR A 94 7.52 -0.61 -8.48
CA THR A 94 7.23 -0.49 -9.92
C THR A 94 6.22 0.61 -10.21
N LEU A 95 5.19 0.76 -9.38
CA LEU A 95 4.25 1.88 -9.45
C LEU A 95 4.96 3.24 -9.30
N ALA A 96 5.91 3.35 -8.36
CA ALA A 96 6.70 4.56 -8.20
C ALA A 96 7.53 4.90 -9.45
N LEU A 97 8.14 3.88 -10.09
CA LEU A 97 8.85 4.04 -11.35
C LEU A 97 7.93 4.48 -12.50
N ASN A 98 6.65 4.13 -12.43
CA ASN A 98 5.60 4.54 -13.36
C ASN A 98 4.94 5.90 -13.00
N GLY A 99 5.47 6.61 -12.01
CA GLY A 99 4.96 7.91 -11.58
C GLY A 99 3.76 7.86 -10.63
N GLN A 100 3.24 6.67 -10.30
CA GLN A 100 2.07 6.45 -9.46
C GLN A 100 2.48 6.39 -7.97
N ARG A 101 2.93 7.55 -7.44
CA ARG A 101 3.61 7.61 -6.13
C ARG A 101 2.69 7.33 -4.93
N TYR A 102 1.43 7.79 -4.98
CA TYR A 102 0.47 7.56 -3.89
C TYR A 102 0.08 6.09 -3.78
N GLU A 103 -0.19 5.46 -4.93
CA GLU A 103 -0.48 4.03 -5.02
C GLU A 103 0.73 3.20 -4.59
N ALA A 104 1.94 3.64 -5.00
CA ALA A 104 3.19 3.02 -4.58
C ALA A 104 3.37 3.02 -3.06
N LEU A 105 3.14 4.17 -2.42
CA LEU A 105 3.22 4.31 -0.97
C LEU A 105 2.21 3.38 -0.28
N THR A 106 0.97 3.33 -0.76
CA THR A 106 -0.07 2.44 -0.24
C THR A 106 0.36 0.97 -0.27
N MET A 107 0.98 0.53 -1.39
CA MET A 107 1.48 -0.85 -1.52
C MET A 107 2.67 -1.15 -0.60
N LEU A 108 3.60 -0.21 -0.48
CA LEU A 108 4.76 -0.36 0.41
C LEU A 108 4.36 -0.40 1.88
N GLU A 109 3.42 0.46 2.30
CA GLU A 109 2.86 0.43 3.66
C GLU A 109 2.16 -0.90 3.94
N ARG A 110 1.36 -1.39 2.99
CA ARG A 110 0.73 -2.69 3.11
C ARG A 110 1.74 -3.83 3.25
N ALA A 111 2.80 -3.81 2.47
CA ALA A 111 3.87 -4.80 2.58
C ALA A 111 4.55 -4.76 3.97
N MET A 112 4.75 -3.56 4.53
CA MET A 112 5.30 -3.41 5.89
C MET A 112 4.35 -3.94 6.96
N ASP A 113 3.04 -3.75 6.82
CA ASP A 113 2.04 -4.28 7.76
C ASP A 113 1.99 -5.82 7.73
N MET A 114 2.21 -6.43 6.57
CA MET A 114 2.17 -7.88 6.39
C MET A 114 3.46 -8.59 6.79
N HIS A 115 4.59 -7.89 6.81
CA HIS A 115 5.90 -8.50 7.08
C HIS A 115 6.37 -8.17 8.50
N PRO A 116 6.54 -9.15 9.41
CA PRO A 116 6.86 -8.91 10.81
C PRO A 116 8.19 -8.16 11.02
N ASN A 117 9.16 -8.35 10.11
CA ASN A 117 10.44 -7.66 10.08
C ASN A 117 10.74 -7.21 8.63
N PRO A 118 10.11 -6.14 8.13
CA PRO A 118 10.24 -5.75 6.74
C PRO A 118 11.69 -5.36 6.41
N PRO A 119 12.23 -5.83 5.27
CA PRO A 119 13.55 -5.43 4.81
C PRO A 119 13.70 -3.91 4.72
N SER A 120 14.85 -3.38 5.12
CA SER A 120 15.13 -1.94 5.20
C SER A 120 14.90 -1.20 3.87
N TRP A 121 15.10 -1.87 2.73
CA TRP A 121 14.85 -1.26 1.43
C TRP A 121 13.37 -0.88 1.21
N ILE A 122 12.42 -1.63 1.80
CA ILE A 122 10.98 -1.30 1.72
C ILE A 122 10.71 -0.01 2.48
N GLN A 123 11.20 0.09 3.72
CA GLN A 123 11.05 1.28 4.56
C GLN A 123 11.71 2.52 3.91
N ASN A 124 12.93 2.34 3.40
CA ASN A 124 13.67 3.41 2.74
C ASN A 124 12.96 3.89 1.46
N THR A 125 12.43 2.97 0.65
CA THR A 125 11.66 3.33 -0.55
C THR A 125 10.38 4.07 -0.18
N ALA A 126 9.62 3.57 0.80
CA ALA A 126 8.42 4.23 1.29
C ALA A 126 8.72 5.64 1.80
N LYS A 127 9.77 5.80 2.61
CA LYS A 127 10.21 7.11 3.13
C LYS A 127 10.56 8.10 2.02
N GLN A 128 11.31 7.67 1.00
CA GLN A 128 11.68 8.53 -0.12
C GLN A 128 10.45 8.98 -0.93
N ILE A 129 9.50 8.08 -1.16
CA ILE A 129 8.26 8.44 -1.85
C ILE A 129 7.45 9.41 -1.01
N ASP A 130 7.32 9.15 0.28
CA ASP A 130 6.57 9.96 1.23
C ASP A 130 7.08 11.41 1.29
N LEU A 131 8.40 11.59 1.41
CA LEU A 131 9.05 12.89 1.37
C LEU A 131 8.80 13.63 0.04
N ASN A 132 8.67 12.89 -1.06
CA ASN A 132 8.42 13.49 -2.37
C ASN A 132 6.97 13.92 -2.60
N ILE A 133 6.01 13.34 -1.87
CA ILE A 133 4.58 13.61 -2.09
C ILE A 133 3.94 14.47 -0.99
N VAL A 134 4.58 14.63 0.17
CA VAL A 134 3.98 15.31 1.33
C VAL A 134 3.58 16.76 1.05
N ASP A 135 4.28 17.43 0.15
CA ASP A 135 4.00 18.80 -0.29
C ASP A 135 3.35 18.86 -1.68
N GLN A 136 2.82 17.76 -2.17
CA GLN A 136 2.18 17.68 -3.47
C GLN A 136 0.66 17.52 -3.34
N PRO A 137 -0.14 18.17 -4.19
CA PRO A 137 -1.57 17.92 -4.21
C PRO A 137 -1.84 16.50 -4.69
N ILE A 138 -2.78 15.82 -4.00
CA ILE A 138 -3.27 14.52 -4.45
C ILE A 138 -4.40 14.71 -5.48
N SER A 139 -4.40 13.92 -6.54
CA SER A 139 -5.48 13.92 -7.53
C SER A 139 -6.58 12.93 -7.16
N ARG A 140 -7.83 13.19 -7.64
CA ARG A 140 -8.95 12.23 -7.52
C ARG A 140 -8.59 10.85 -8.06
N GLU A 141 -7.90 10.83 -9.20
CA GLU A 141 -7.48 9.58 -9.83
C GLU A 141 -6.49 8.79 -8.95
N SER A 142 -5.57 9.47 -8.26
CA SER A 142 -4.67 8.81 -7.31
C SER A 142 -5.42 8.28 -6.10
N ILE A 143 -6.39 9.02 -5.56
CA ILE A 143 -7.25 8.54 -4.46
C ILE A 143 -8.03 7.31 -4.92
N LYS A 144 -8.72 7.37 -6.06
CA LYS A 144 -9.50 6.26 -6.62
C LYS A 144 -8.64 5.01 -6.84
N ARG A 145 -7.45 5.18 -7.44
CA ARG A 145 -6.52 4.06 -7.68
C ARG A 145 -5.98 3.45 -6.39
N SER A 146 -5.62 4.29 -5.41
CA SER A 146 -5.17 3.80 -4.10
C SER A 146 -6.25 3.00 -3.37
N LEU A 147 -7.51 3.42 -3.47
CA LEU A 147 -8.64 2.69 -2.90
C LEU A 147 -8.96 1.43 -3.70
N SER A 148 -8.95 1.48 -5.03
CA SER A 148 -9.29 0.33 -5.89
C SER A 148 -8.20 -0.73 -5.95
N THR A 149 -6.90 -0.40 -5.85
CA THR A 149 -5.84 -1.41 -5.75
C THR A 149 -6.00 -2.33 -4.54
N GLN A 150 -6.70 -1.88 -3.53
CA GLN A 150 -7.04 -2.68 -2.35
C GLN A 150 -8.32 -3.50 -2.55
N GLU A 151 -9.24 -3.06 -3.42
CA GLU A 151 -10.48 -3.79 -3.74
C GLU A 151 -10.30 -4.85 -4.84
N PHE A 152 -9.39 -4.64 -5.80
CA PHE A 152 -9.18 -5.51 -6.96
C PHE A 152 -8.12 -6.59 -6.72
N GLY A 153 -8.43 -7.58 -5.87
CA GLY A 153 -7.84 -8.91 -6.00
C GLY A 153 -6.38 -9.11 -5.61
N LEU A 154 -5.48 -8.12 -5.73
CA LEU A 154 -4.10 -8.29 -5.29
C LEU A 154 -3.99 -8.59 -3.80
N LEU A 155 -5.00 -8.16 -3.02
CA LEU A 155 -5.04 -8.27 -1.58
C LEU A 155 -6.25 -9.07 -1.06
N ALA A 156 -7.29 -9.25 -1.88
CA ALA A 156 -8.49 -10.00 -1.48
C ALA A 156 -8.19 -11.51 -1.34
N ASN A 157 -7.15 -12.01 -2.00
CA ASN A 157 -6.76 -13.42 -2.00
C ASN A 157 -5.61 -13.76 -1.03
N VAL A 158 -4.95 -12.77 -0.44
CA VAL A 158 -4.08 -13.01 0.72
C VAL A 158 -4.99 -13.24 1.93
N ARG A 159 -5.75 -14.32 1.87
CA ARG A 159 -6.46 -14.88 3.01
C ARG A 159 -5.39 -15.32 3.99
N SER A 160 -5.29 -14.63 5.11
CA SER A 160 -4.68 -15.21 6.29
C SER A 160 -5.27 -16.62 6.45
N LYS A 161 -4.52 -17.63 6.06
CA LYS A 161 -4.77 -19.02 6.46
C LYS A 161 -4.37 -19.12 7.92
N THR A 162 -5.14 -18.48 8.79
CA THR A 162 -5.06 -18.82 10.21
C THR A 162 -5.54 -20.27 10.32
N LYS A 163 -4.70 -21.13 10.87
CA LYS A 163 -4.97 -22.55 11.14
C LYS A 163 -6.17 -22.78 12.06
N ASP A 164 -6.87 -21.75 12.45
CA ASP A 164 -7.89 -21.75 13.49
C ASP A 164 -9.14 -21.01 13.01
N GLY A 165 -9.82 -21.42 11.99
CA GLY A 165 -11.22 -21.11 11.65
C GLY A 165 -11.83 -19.75 12.06
N SER A 166 -11.08 -18.83 12.65
CA SER A 166 -11.51 -17.51 13.07
C SER A 166 -11.64 -16.59 11.86
N LYS A 167 -12.73 -15.84 11.81
CA LYS A 167 -13.09 -14.90 10.75
C LYS A 167 -11.89 -14.06 10.33
N SER A 168 -11.52 -14.16 9.05
CA SER A 168 -10.66 -13.20 8.38
C SER A 168 -11.12 -11.79 8.72
N GLU A 169 -10.33 -11.03 9.45
CA GLU A 169 -10.50 -9.58 9.50
C GLU A 169 -10.42 -9.10 8.04
N THR A 170 -11.53 -8.58 7.55
CA THR A 170 -11.55 -7.90 6.26
C THR A 170 -10.56 -6.75 6.36
N VAL A 171 -9.49 -6.85 5.59
CA VAL A 171 -8.50 -5.78 5.52
C VAL A 171 -9.21 -4.56 4.98
N SER A 172 -9.51 -3.61 5.86
CA SER A 172 -10.17 -2.37 5.48
C SER A 172 -9.24 -1.58 4.55
N SER A 173 -9.80 -1.13 3.43
CA SER A 173 -9.07 -0.28 2.49
C SER A 173 -8.67 1.02 3.20
N ARG A 174 -7.37 1.33 3.18
CA ARG A 174 -6.80 2.51 3.83
C ARG A 174 -6.11 3.40 2.81
N ILE A 175 -6.38 4.68 2.85
CA ILE A 175 -5.59 5.68 2.13
C ILE A 175 -5.01 6.69 3.11
N ARG A 176 -3.80 7.10 2.86
CA ARG A 176 -3.17 8.21 3.54
C ARG A 176 -3.28 9.46 2.69
N ILE A 177 -3.81 10.52 3.29
CA ILE A 177 -3.90 11.83 2.66
C ILE A 177 -2.77 12.69 3.22
N PRO A 178 -1.95 13.35 2.38
CA PRO A 178 -0.98 14.32 2.82
C PRO A 178 -1.71 15.50 3.46
N ILE A 179 -1.53 15.63 4.76
CA ILE A 179 -2.11 16.72 5.55
C ILE A 179 -0.99 17.35 6.36
N ASN A 180 -0.80 18.62 6.14
CA ASN A 180 0.15 19.42 6.89
C ASN A 180 -0.60 20.23 7.95
N PHE A 181 -0.39 19.85 9.21
CA PHE A 181 -0.71 20.74 10.31
C PHE A 181 0.56 21.43 10.76
N GLU A 182 0.48 22.72 10.98
CA GLU A 182 1.52 23.42 11.70
C GLU A 182 1.70 22.80 13.09
N TYR A 183 2.88 23.05 13.67
CA TYR A 183 3.13 22.59 15.03
C TYR A 183 2.08 23.22 15.97
N ASP A 184 1.49 22.38 16.81
CA ASP A 184 0.50 22.79 17.82
C ASP A 184 -0.73 23.53 17.24
N SER A 185 -1.15 23.19 16.01
CA SER A 185 -2.27 23.82 15.31
C SER A 185 -3.25 22.79 14.78
N ILE A 186 -4.52 23.21 14.69
CA ILE A 186 -5.60 22.50 13.99
C ILE A 186 -5.96 23.18 12.66
N ASN A 187 -5.31 24.28 12.33
CA ASN A 187 -5.60 25.03 11.11
C ASN A 187 -5.19 24.23 9.88
N LEU A 188 -6.07 24.21 8.89
CA LEU A 188 -5.86 23.56 7.61
C LEU A 188 -5.23 24.55 6.63
N ASP A 189 -4.05 24.24 6.14
CA ASP A 189 -3.41 25.04 5.10
C ASP A 189 -4.11 24.85 3.74
N GLU A 190 -3.76 25.69 2.77
CA GLU A 190 -4.37 25.67 1.43
C GLU A 190 -4.17 24.34 0.71
N LEU A 191 -3.01 23.68 0.89
CA LEU A 191 -2.74 22.36 0.31
C LEU A 191 -3.63 21.30 0.92
N THR A 192 -3.78 21.32 2.25
CA THR A 192 -4.67 20.41 2.97
C THR A 192 -6.11 20.58 2.51
N GLN A 193 -6.62 21.82 2.41
CA GLN A 193 -7.97 22.08 1.91
C GLN A 193 -8.17 21.55 0.48
N LYS A 194 -7.19 21.76 -0.43
CA LYS A 194 -7.22 21.18 -1.78
C LYS A 194 -7.27 19.66 -1.76
N ASN A 195 -6.48 19.02 -0.90
CA ASN A 195 -6.44 17.57 -0.77
C ASN A 195 -7.76 17.02 -0.21
N LEU A 196 -8.35 17.69 0.77
CA LEU A 196 -9.66 17.34 1.34
C LEU A 196 -10.78 17.50 0.32
N ALA A 197 -10.76 18.54 -0.52
CA ALA A 197 -11.71 18.71 -1.60
C ALA A 197 -11.65 17.54 -2.62
N GLN A 198 -10.46 17.04 -2.95
CA GLN A 198 -10.33 15.86 -3.81
C GLN A 198 -10.83 14.59 -3.11
N LEU A 199 -10.50 14.42 -1.81
CA LEU A 199 -10.97 13.30 -1.01
C LEU A 199 -12.51 13.31 -0.91
N GLY A 200 -13.11 14.40 -0.47
CA GLY A 200 -14.54 14.54 -0.32
C GLY A 200 -15.30 14.23 -1.61
N ALA A 201 -14.81 14.74 -2.75
CA ALA A 201 -15.41 14.45 -4.04
C ALA A 201 -15.38 12.95 -4.41
N VAL A 202 -14.31 12.21 -4.02
CA VAL A 202 -14.26 10.74 -4.24
C VAL A 202 -15.18 10.01 -3.28
N LEU A 203 -15.18 10.35 -1.99
CA LEU A 203 -16.01 9.67 -0.98
C LEU A 203 -17.51 9.91 -1.18
N SER A 204 -17.87 10.97 -1.91
CA SER A 204 -19.26 11.32 -2.28
C SER A 204 -19.75 10.63 -3.55
N GLU A 205 -18.91 9.88 -4.27
CA GLU A 205 -19.34 9.13 -5.45
C GLU A 205 -20.36 8.03 -5.09
N ASP A 206 -21.27 7.75 -6.02
CA ASP A 206 -22.34 6.73 -5.84
C ASP A 206 -21.79 5.36 -5.40
N LYS A 207 -20.60 5.00 -5.87
CA LYS A 207 -19.90 3.76 -5.49
C LYS A 207 -19.73 3.62 -3.98
N TYR A 208 -19.60 4.72 -3.27
CA TYR A 208 -19.35 4.74 -1.82
C TYR A 208 -20.57 5.18 -1.00
N ARG A 209 -21.76 5.32 -1.60
CA ARG A 209 -22.97 5.86 -0.96
C ARG A 209 -23.30 5.16 0.37
N ASP A 210 -23.19 3.84 0.41
CA ASP A 210 -23.53 3.01 1.57
C ASP A 210 -22.32 2.72 2.49
N ARG A 211 -21.20 3.37 2.23
CA ARG A 211 -19.96 3.19 3.02
C ARG A 211 -19.84 4.23 4.11
N THR A 212 -19.23 3.84 5.21
CA THR A 212 -18.75 4.75 6.25
C THR A 212 -17.23 4.82 6.23
N PHE A 213 -16.68 5.89 6.76
CA PHE A 213 -15.23 6.13 6.73
C PHE A 213 -14.75 6.45 8.14
N THR A 214 -13.56 5.96 8.49
CA THR A 214 -12.91 6.32 9.74
C THR A 214 -11.71 7.21 9.44
N LEU A 215 -11.73 8.43 9.98
CA LEU A 215 -10.65 9.40 9.90
C LEU A 215 -9.78 9.26 11.15
N ILE A 216 -8.52 8.88 11.00
CA ILE A 216 -7.60 8.72 12.13
C ILE A 216 -6.51 9.78 12.05
N GLY A 217 -6.53 10.72 13.00
CA GLY A 217 -5.50 11.72 13.17
C GLY A 217 -4.30 11.17 13.95
N HIS A 218 -3.09 11.54 13.54
CA HIS A 218 -1.84 11.20 14.23
C HIS A 218 -1.02 12.45 14.53
N THR A 219 -0.27 12.41 15.63
CA THR A 219 0.76 13.40 15.97
C THR A 219 2.16 12.82 15.80
N ASP A 220 3.16 13.65 15.89
CA ASP A 220 4.52 13.21 16.15
C ASP A 220 4.71 12.85 17.65
N VAL A 221 5.89 12.38 17.98
CA VAL A 221 6.20 11.84 19.34
C VAL A 221 6.53 12.91 20.39
N ARG A 222 6.44 14.18 20.06
CA ARG A 222 6.71 15.30 20.98
C ARG A 222 5.46 15.61 21.80
N GLY A 223 5.64 15.88 23.09
CA GLY A 223 4.54 16.18 24.00
C GLY A 223 4.17 15.01 24.91
N THR A 224 3.09 15.16 25.68
CA THR A 224 2.55 14.06 26.50
C THR A 224 1.53 13.24 25.71
N THR A 225 1.38 11.96 26.04
CA THR A 225 0.43 11.06 25.38
C THR A 225 -1.01 11.60 25.43
N GLN A 226 -1.44 12.16 26.57
CA GLN A 226 -2.77 12.74 26.68
C GLN A 226 -2.94 13.96 25.79
N TYR A 227 -1.94 14.84 25.74
CA TYR A 227 -1.95 16.01 24.87
C TYR A 227 -2.03 15.61 23.41
N ASN A 228 -1.18 14.68 22.96
CA ASN A 228 -1.14 14.20 21.59
C ASN A 228 -2.44 13.49 21.18
N HIS A 229 -3.06 12.72 22.09
CA HIS A 229 -4.37 12.14 21.85
C HIS A 229 -5.43 13.21 21.58
N ASN A 230 -5.55 14.20 22.47
CA ASN A 230 -6.51 15.29 22.30
C ASN A 230 -6.25 16.11 21.02
N LEU A 231 -5.00 16.46 20.73
CA LEU A 231 -4.64 17.23 19.53
C LEU A 231 -4.97 16.44 18.25
N SER A 232 -4.71 15.13 18.22
CA SER A 232 -5.01 14.32 17.05
C SER A 232 -6.52 14.15 16.83
N GLU A 233 -7.31 14.11 17.89
CA GLU A 233 -8.77 14.09 17.83
C GLU A 233 -9.32 15.41 17.31
N SER A 234 -8.89 16.55 17.87
CA SER A 234 -9.29 17.87 17.39
C SER A 234 -8.92 18.13 15.92
N ARG A 235 -7.79 17.58 15.45
CA ARG A 235 -7.41 17.62 14.05
C ARG A 235 -8.36 16.81 13.16
N ALA A 236 -8.76 15.61 13.61
CA ALA A 236 -9.70 14.78 12.90
C ALA A 236 -11.11 15.43 12.87
N GLU A 237 -11.51 16.12 13.95
CA GLU A 237 -12.75 16.91 13.99
C GLU A 237 -12.74 18.07 12.98
N ALA A 238 -11.65 18.83 12.93
CA ALA A 238 -11.52 19.94 11.98
C ALA A 238 -11.61 19.43 10.52
N ILE A 239 -11.05 18.25 10.23
CA ILE A 239 -11.13 17.64 8.91
C ILE A 239 -12.55 17.14 8.62
N GLU A 240 -13.23 16.52 9.59
CA GLU A 240 -14.64 16.12 9.44
C GLU A 240 -15.50 17.32 9.13
N GLN A 241 -15.35 18.41 9.89
CA GLN A 241 -16.10 19.65 9.68
C GLN A 241 -15.90 20.21 8.27
N GLU A 242 -14.67 20.36 7.82
CA GLU A 242 -14.32 20.82 6.46
C GLU A 242 -14.95 19.93 5.37
N LEU A 243 -14.88 18.58 5.56
CA LEU A 243 -15.48 17.65 4.62
C LEU A 243 -17.02 17.74 4.59
N VAL A 244 -17.68 17.85 5.74
CA VAL A 244 -19.16 17.92 5.82
C VAL A 244 -19.67 19.26 5.34
N GLU A 245 -18.96 20.37 5.57
CA GLU A 245 -19.32 21.69 5.05
C GLU A 245 -19.30 21.74 3.52
N ASN A 246 -18.30 21.13 2.90
CA ASN A 246 -18.16 21.11 1.45
C ASN A 246 -18.90 19.94 0.76
N PHE A 247 -19.19 18.85 1.49
CA PHE A 247 -19.84 17.63 1.01
C PHE A 247 -20.91 17.16 2.03
N PRO A 248 -22.07 17.81 2.10
CA PRO A 248 -23.11 17.54 3.11
C PRO A 248 -23.58 16.08 3.15
N GLU A 249 -23.49 15.35 2.02
CA GLU A 249 -23.81 13.92 1.91
C GLU A 249 -22.90 13.01 2.73
N LEU A 250 -21.74 13.51 3.19
CA LEU A 250 -20.84 12.78 4.08
C LEU A 250 -21.27 12.86 5.55
N LYS A 251 -22.24 13.70 5.88
CA LYS A 251 -22.72 13.87 7.26
C LYS A 251 -23.22 12.55 7.84
N GLY A 252 -22.69 12.16 8.99
CA GLY A 252 -23.01 10.90 9.68
C GLY A 252 -22.36 9.66 9.06
N ARG A 253 -21.56 9.82 8.02
CA ARG A 253 -20.78 8.74 7.40
C ARG A 253 -19.31 8.77 7.81
N LEU A 254 -18.84 9.84 8.42
CA LEU A 254 -17.48 9.99 8.93
C LEU A 254 -17.45 9.65 10.42
N LYS A 255 -16.47 8.83 10.82
CA LYS A 255 -16.14 8.55 12.22
C LYS A 255 -14.74 9.07 12.46
N ILE A 256 -14.52 9.77 13.56
CA ILE A 256 -13.22 10.32 13.92
C ILE A 256 -12.55 9.50 15.01
N LYS A 257 -11.22 9.50 14.99
CA LYS A 257 -10.39 8.90 16.04
C LYS A 257 -9.07 9.66 16.16
N GLY A 258 -8.72 10.04 17.38
CA GLY A 258 -7.37 10.48 17.71
C GLY A 258 -6.49 9.28 18.04
N ALA A 259 -5.38 9.10 17.37
CA ALA A 259 -4.37 8.08 17.68
C ALA A 259 -3.15 8.62 18.42
N GLY A 260 -3.03 9.95 18.51
CA GLY A 260 -1.85 10.59 19.09
C GLY A 260 -0.56 10.07 18.45
N GLU A 261 0.44 9.82 19.28
CA GLU A 261 1.72 9.23 18.89
C GLU A 261 1.78 7.71 19.04
N SER A 262 0.64 7.02 19.27
CA SER A 262 0.62 5.57 19.58
C SER A 262 1.14 4.69 18.43
N SER A 263 1.06 5.17 17.20
CA SER A 263 1.49 4.44 16.00
C SER A 263 2.36 5.33 15.09
N PRO A 264 3.56 5.74 15.54
CA PRO A 264 4.43 6.55 14.73
C PRO A 264 4.94 5.74 13.55
N LYS A 265 4.91 6.32 12.36
CA LYS A 265 5.41 5.71 11.13
C LYS A 265 6.94 5.60 11.14
N TYR A 266 7.58 6.67 11.61
CA TYR A 266 9.02 6.74 11.76
C TYR A 266 9.37 6.80 13.24
N LYS A 267 10.24 5.87 13.68
CA LYS A 267 10.62 5.64 15.08
C LYS A 267 12.14 5.72 15.21
N GLY A 268 12.62 6.11 16.39
CA GLY A 268 14.04 6.07 16.73
C GLY A 268 14.42 7.11 17.78
N GLN A 269 15.67 7.03 18.25
CA GLN A 269 16.20 7.99 19.23
C GLN A 269 16.50 9.38 18.62
N LYS A 270 16.73 9.44 17.30
CA LYS A 270 16.97 10.67 16.55
C LYS A 270 16.06 10.68 15.33
N ILE A 271 14.91 11.27 15.46
CA ILE A 271 13.93 11.46 14.38
C ILE A 271 14.18 12.85 13.79
N SER A 272 14.32 12.95 12.46
CA SER A 272 14.46 14.25 11.76
C SER A 272 13.14 15.02 11.77
N GLU A 273 13.19 16.34 11.52
CA GLU A 273 11.96 17.15 11.42
C GLU A 273 11.05 16.66 10.29
N ASP A 274 11.63 16.21 9.18
CA ASP A 274 10.85 15.59 8.10
C ASP A 274 10.11 14.34 8.57
N GLU A 275 10.74 13.47 9.36
CA GLU A 275 10.09 12.30 9.93
C GLU A 275 9.02 12.66 10.96
N HIS A 276 9.23 13.70 11.76
CA HIS A 276 8.20 14.27 12.62
C HIS A 276 7.00 14.76 11.79
N ARG A 277 7.25 15.48 10.70
CA ARG A 277 6.20 15.95 9.79
C ARG A 277 5.42 14.80 9.16
N LEU A 278 6.09 13.74 8.71
CA LEU A 278 5.45 12.55 8.16
C LEU A 278 4.67 11.73 9.20
N ASN A 279 5.00 11.85 10.47
CA ASN A 279 4.22 11.26 11.56
C ASN A 279 2.91 12.03 11.81
N ARG A 280 2.87 13.35 11.57
CA ARG A 280 1.66 14.17 11.60
C ARG A 280 0.85 13.92 10.32
N ARG A 281 -0.10 13.01 10.37
CA ARG A 281 -0.84 12.54 9.20
C ARG A 281 -2.31 12.24 9.49
N LEU A 282 -3.10 12.14 8.44
CA LEU A 282 -4.44 11.57 8.45
C LEU A 282 -4.43 10.22 7.71
N GLU A 283 -5.04 9.23 8.29
CA GLU A 283 -5.38 7.97 7.63
C GLU A 283 -6.90 7.88 7.49
N VAL A 284 -7.37 7.44 6.33
CA VAL A 284 -8.79 7.26 6.01
C VAL A 284 -9.03 5.79 5.71
N PHE A 285 -9.90 5.17 6.48
CA PHE A 285 -10.33 3.78 6.31
C PHE A 285 -11.74 3.73 5.75
N ILE A 286 -11.98 2.82 4.81
CA ILE A 286 -13.32 2.51 4.29
C ILE A 286 -13.84 1.29 5.07
N ASN A 287 -15.06 1.42 5.62
CA ASN A 287 -15.73 0.39 6.39
C ASN A 287 -16.89 -0.23 5.60
#